data_fa5e402b189d24a3fde0f41505ec30df
#
_entry.id   fa5e402b189d24a3fde0f41505ec30df
#
_cell.length_a   1.000
_cell.length_b   1.000
_cell.length_c   1.000
_cell.angle_alpha   90.00
_cell.angle_beta   90.00
_cell.angle_gamma   90.00
#
_symmetry.space_group_name_H-M   'P 1'
#
loop_
_entity.id
_entity.type
_entity.pdbx_description
1 polymer ?
#
loop_
_entity_poly.entity_id
_entity_poly.type
_entity_poly.pdbx_seq_one_letter_code
_entity_poly.pdbx_strand_id
1 'polypeptide(L)'
;LHDALPISVEPCDIDVRIRHLHAVSAATRLSTKPLFGYAIGSERMLDAIEIVRIGRCVDEETLLREPSITTVVNANSPLVYDKALLEGAIEMAEHNQPVIYTPFTLAGAMAPITVAGALVQQNAEALAGLAFHQCVNKGAPAIYGSFTSNVDMKSGSPAFGTPEYTQATIASGQLARKYKVPLRASNANASNAPDEQSVYESQMSLWACLLGQVNFILHGHGWIEGGLCASYEKVILDAEMNQMMEAFLQPVQVNK
;
A
#
# COMPACT_ATOMS: atom_id res chain seq x y z
N LEU A 1 10.61 7.72 -4.76
CA LEU A 1 11.09 6.94 -3.59
C LEU A 1 11.09 7.71 -2.28
N HIS A 2 11.10 9.06 -2.31
CA HIS A 2 10.94 9.88 -1.11
C HIS A 2 9.65 9.58 -0.34
N ASP A 3 8.64 9.06 -1.00
CA ASP A 3 7.30 8.77 -0.44
C ASP A 3 7.08 7.28 -0.17
N ALA A 4 8.16 6.47 -0.15
CA ALA A 4 8.07 5.09 0.29
C ALA A 4 7.72 5.05 1.78
N LEU A 5 6.55 4.50 2.11
CA LEU A 5 6.15 4.35 3.51
C LEU A 5 6.84 3.13 4.14
N PRO A 6 7.32 3.26 5.39
CA PRO A 6 7.76 2.11 6.16
C PRO A 6 6.58 1.17 6.41
N ILE A 7 6.89 -0.03 6.89
CA ILE A 7 5.86 -0.95 7.35
C ILE A 7 5.09 -0.32 8.52
N SER A 8 3.77 -0.47 8.51
CA SER A 8 2.96 -0.09 9.66
C SER A 8 3.07 -1.18 10.72
N VAL A 9 3.64 -0.84 11.86
CA VAL A 9 3.74 -1.73 13.02
C VAL A 9 2.68 -1.35 14.03
N GLU A 10 1.86 -2.31 14.43
CA GLU A 10 0.90 -2.11 15.50
C GLU A 10 1.56 -2.33 16.87
N PRO A 11 1.45 -1.36 17.82
CA PRO A 11 1.99 -1.53 19.17
C PRO A 11 1.11 -2.52 19.96
N CYS A 12 1.51 -3.79 19.98
CA CYS A 12 0.73 -4.87 20.59
C CYS A 12 0.68 -4.81 22.13
N ASP A 13 1.52 -4.01 22.75
CA ASP A 13 1.55 -3.69 24.18
C ASP A 13 0.51 -2.63 24.61
N ILE A 14 -0.16 -2.00 23.63
CA ILE A 14 -1.22 -1.02 23.88
C ILE A 14 -2.59 -1.67 23.66
N ASP A 15 -3.57 -1.31 24.52
CA ASP A 15 -4.96 -1.80 24.41
C ASP A 15 -5.51 -1.56 23.00
N VAL A 16 -6.11 -2.60 22.40
CA VAL A 16 -6.64 -2.58 21.04
C VAL A 16 -7.66 -1.46 20.77
N ARG A 17 -8.35 -0.99 21.82
CA ARG A 17 -9.36 0.07 21.71
C ARG A 17 -8.77 1.44 21.44
N ILE A 18 -7.53 1.71 21.89
CA ILE A 18 -6.84 3.00 21.77
C ILE A 18 -5.56 2.93 20.96
N ARG A 19 -5.17 1.75 20.50
CA ARG A 19 -3.92 1.49 19.78
C ARG A 19 -3.77 2.37 18.55
N HIS A 20 -4.84 2.54 17.76
CA HIS A 20 -4.87 3.40 16.59
C HIS A 20 -4.56 4.87 16.91
N LEU A 21 -5.04 5.37 18.06
CA LEU A 21 -4.75 6.75 18.51
C LEU A 21 -3.24 6.94 18.74
N HIS A 22 -2.61 5.99 19.43
CA HIS A 22 -1.17 6.02 19.67
C HIS A 22 -0.36 5.92 18.38
N ALA A 23 -0.72 5.00 17.48
CA ALA A 23 -0.01 4.80 16.23
C ALA A 23 -0.09 6.05 15.33
N VAL A 24 -1.27 6.59 15.10
CA VAL A 24 -1.45 7.78 14.25
C VAL A 24 -0.84 9.02 14.89
N SER A 25 -0.99 9.21 16.21
CA SER A 25 -0.35 10.33 16.93
C SER A 25 1.18 10.27 16.85
N ALA A 26 1.78 9.07 17.02
CA ALA A 26 3.22 8.91 16.88
C ALA A 26 3.68 9.23 15.45
N ALA A 27 3.00 8.70 14.44
CA ALA A 27 3.31 8.97 13.04
C ALA A 27 3.22 10.47 12.70
N THR A 28 2.16 11.14 13.19
CA THR A 28 1.96 12.58 12.97
C THR A 28 3.04 13.44 13.62
N ARG A 29 3.56 13.04 14.79
CA ARG A 29 4.58 13.81 15.54
C ARG A 29 6.00 13.51 15.12
N LEU A 30 6.28 12.29 14.67
CA LEU A 30 7.65 11.79 14.46
C LEU A 30 8.02 11.68 12.98
N SER A 31 7.09 11.90 12.05
CA SER A 31 7.35 11.77 10.63
C SER A 31 6.86 13.00 9.85
N THR A 32 7.59 13.34 8.79
CA THR A 32 7.19 14.33 7.78
C THR A 32 6.67 13.66 6.50
N LYS A 33 6.54 12.34 6.51
CA LYS A 33 6.06 11.54 5.38
C LYS A 33 4.53 11.53 5.32
N PRO A 34 3.93 11.17 4.18
CA PRO A 34 2.50 10.95 4.07
C PRO A 34 2.00 10.00 5.17
N LEU A 35 0.89 10.37 5.80
CA LEU A 35 0.36 9.61 6.93
C LEU A 35 -0.54 8.49 6.46
N PHE A 36 -0.53 7.40 7.22
CA PHE A 36 -1.33 6.22 6.98
C PHE A 36 -2.18 5.89 8.21
N GLY A 37 -3.48 5.65 7.99
CA GLY A 37 -4.41 5.19 9.02
C GLY A 37 -5.10 3.88 8.62
N TYR A 38 -5.58 3.13 9.58
CA TYR A 38 -6.29 1.88 9.32
C TYR A 38 -7.79 2.11 9.15
N ALA A 39 -8.37 1.70 8.02
CA ALA A 39 -9.80 1.78 7.73
C ALA A 39 -10.58 0.64 8.42
N ILE A 40 -10.59 0.61 9.76
CA ILE A 40 -11.33 -0.43 10.52
C ILE A 40 -12.47 0.24 11.28
N GLY A 41 -13.59 0.42 10.59
CA GLY A 41 -14.79 1.10 11.10
C GLY A 41 -14.70 2.62 11.04
N SER A 42 -15.87 3.27 11.05
CA SER A 42 -16.00 4.73 10.98
C SER A 42 -15.31 5.44 12.14
N GLU A 43 -15.56 5.01 13.38
CA GLU A 43 -15.05 5.66 14.59
C GLU A 43 -13.53 5.82 14.57
N ARG A 44 -12.79 4.72 14.31
CA ARG A 44 -11.32 4.74 14.29
C ARG A 44 -10.76 5.58 13.15
N MET A 45 -11.46 5.61 12.01
CA MET A 45 -11.03 6.42 10.89
C MET A 45 -11.25 7.91 11.16
N LEU A 46 -12.38 8.29 11.76
CA LEU A 46 -12.63 9.66 12.19
C LEU A 46 -11.59 10.13 13.22
N ASP A 47 -11.26 9.29 14.19
CA ASP A 47 -10.17 9.57 15.15
C ASP A 47 -8.84 9.84 14.43
N ALA A 48 -8.50 9.02 13.44
CA ALA A 48 -7.25 9.19 12.69
C ALA A 48 -7.24 10.48 11.87
N ILE A 49 -8.34 10.83 11.22
CA ILE A 49 -8.51 12.07 10.47
C ILE A 49 -8.37 13.28 11.40
N GLU A 50 -9.01 13.25 12.56
CA GLU A 50 -8.97 14.34 13.54
C GLU A 50 -7.57 14.52 14.14
N ILE A 51 -6.86 13.44 14.48
CA ILE A 51 -5.47 13.51 14.97
C ILE A 51 -4.58 14.19 13.93
N VAL A 52 -4.74 13.86 12.65
CA VAL A 52 -3.96 14.46 11.56
C VAL A 52 -4.33 15.93 11.39
N ARG A 53 -5.60 16.30 11.46
CA ARG A 53 -6.06 17.68 11.41
C ARG A 53 -5.42 18.52 12.51
N ILE A 54 -5.46 18.03 13.75
CA ILE A 54 -4.83 18.69 14.92
C ILE A 54 -3.32 18.79 14.73
N GLY A 55 -2.67 17.69 14.34
CA GLY A 55 -1.20 17.65 14.19
C GLY A 55 -0.67 18.55 13.08
N ARG A 56 -1.46 18.79 12.03
CA ARG A 56 -1.17 19.78 10.98
C ARG A 56 -1.56 21.22 11.36
N CYS A 57 -2.27 21.41 12.45
CA CYS A 57 -2.79 22.71 12.86
C CYS A 57 -3.67 23.39 11.78
N VAL A 58 -4.51 22.61 11.09
CA VAL A 58 -5.42 23.09 10.04
C VAL A 58 -6.88 22.99 10.46
N ASP A 59 -7.72 23.80 9.82
CA ASP A 59 -9.17 23.69 9.95
C ASP A 59 -9.74 22.58 9.03
N GLU A 60 -11.00 22.28 9.18
CA GLU A 60 -11.70 21.25 8.43
C GLU A 60 -11.74 21.58 6.92
N GLU A 61 -11.99 22.85 6.57
CA GLU A 61 -12.02 23.29 5.17
C GLU A 61 -10.66 23.07 4.48
N THR A 62 -9.57 23.37 5.16
CA THR A 62 -8.21 23.12 4.67
C THR A 62 -7.94 21.63 4.52
N LEU A 63 -8.36 20.80 5.49
CA LEU A 63 -8.19 19.36 5.42
C LEU A 63 -8.94 18.75 4.22
N LEU A 64 -10.16 19.19 3.95
CA LEU A 64 -10.95 18.76 2.79
C LEU A 64 -10.29 19.14 1.45
N ARG A 65 -9.58 20.27 1.42
CA ARG A 65 -8.88 20.75 0.21
C ARG A 65 -7.50 20.09 0.03
N GLU A 66 -6.84 19.75 1.13
CA GLU A 66 -5.47 19.24 1.16
C GLU A 66 -5.41 17.82 1.75
N PRO A 67 -5.55 16.76 0.93
CA PRO A 67 -5.45 15.39 1.41
C PRO A 67 -4.21 15.14 2.24
N SER A 68 -4.37 14.54 3.42
CA SER A 68 -3.33 14.52 4.46
C SER A 68 -3.06 13.15 5.05
N ILE A 69 -3.99 12.22 4.88
CA ILE A 69 -3.89 10.85 5.36
C ILE A 69 -4.44 9.90 4.28
N THR A 70 -3.84 8.74 4.17
CA THR A 70 -4.33 7.68 3.28
C THR A 70 -4.60 6.40 4.05
N THR A 71 -5.40 5.52 3.47
CA THR A 71 -5.65 4.17 3.99
C THR A 71 -5.68 3.14 2.87
N VAL A 72 -5.52 1.87 3.24
CA VAL A 72 -5.68 0.73 2.34
C VAL A 72 -6.96 -0.02 2.70
N VAL A 73 -7.76 -0.30 1.68
CA VAL A 73 -8.90 -1.20 1.76
C VAL A 73 -8.60 -2.42 0.88
N ASN A 74 -8.37 -3.56 1.53
CA ASN A 74 -8.13 -4.81 0.83
C ASN A 74 -9.46 -5.48 0.46
N ALA A 75 -9.54 -6.00 -0.75
CA ALA A 75 -10.58 -6.97 -1.06
C ALA A 75 -10.22 -8.32 -0.41
N ASN A 76 -11.21 -8.95 0.20
CA ASN A 76 -11.14 -10.36 0.60
C ASN A 76 -11.42 -11.19 -0.65
N SER A 77 -10.38 -11.39 -1.46
CA SER A 77 -10.48 -12.13 -2.72
C SER A 77 -10.96 -13.58 -2.47
N PRO A 78 -11.90 -14.10 -3.26
CA PRO A 78 -12.45 -13.47 -4.45
C PRO A 78 -13.70 -12.59 -4.17
N LEU A 79 -13.70 -11.39 -4.73
CA LEU A 79 -14.87 -10.54 -4.98
C LEU A 79 -15.67 -10.07 -3.74
N VAL A 80 -15.03 -9.95 -2.57
CA VAL A 80 -15.67 -9.48 -1.33
C VAL A 80 -14.89 -8.33 -0.73
N TYR A 81 -15.61 -7.29 -0.27
CA TYR A 81 -15.07 -6.25 0.60
C TYR A 81 -15.66 -6.39 2.00
N ASP A 82 -14.80 -6.25 3.01
CA ASP A 82 -15.21 -6.28 4.41
C ASP A 82 -16.00 -5.00 4.78
N LYS A 83 -17.10 -5.18 5.52
CA LYS A 83 -17.98 -4.08 5.93
C LYS A 83 -17.22 -3.01 6.73
N ALA A 84 -16.41 -3.42 7.71
CA ALA A 84 -15.70 -2.47 8.56
C ALA A 84 -14.67 -1.65 7.78
N LEU A 85 -14.01 -2.26 6.77
CA LEU A 85 -13.10 -1.54 5.89
C LEU A 85 -13.85 -0.53 5.00
N LEU A 86 -15.04 -0.90 4.49
CA LEU A 86 -15.86 0.02 3.69
C LEU A 86 -16.43 1.16 4.52
N GLU A 87 -16.81 0.94 5.79
CA GLU A 87 -17.22 2.00 6.70
C GLU A 87 -16.12 3.06 6.87
N GLY A 88 -14.87 2.64 7.11
CA GLY A 88 -13.74 3.56 7.15
C GLY A 88 -13.46 4.26 5.82
N ALA A 89 -13.66 3.56 4.69
CA ALA A 89 -13.52 4.16 3.36
C ALA A 89 -14.58 5.24 3.06
N ILE A 90 -15.80 5.09 3.60
CA ILE A 90 -16.86 6.11 3.51
C ILE A 90 -16.39 7.40 4.18
N GLU A 91 -15.90 7.30 5.42
CA GLU A 91 -15.39 8.47 6.15
C GLU A 91 -14.25 9.17 5.39
N MET A 92 -13.32 8.39 4.86
CA MET A 92 -12.22 8.94 4.03
C MET A 92 -12.75 9.68 2.80
N ALA A 93 -13.71 9.10 2.09
CA ALA A 93 -14.30 9.71 0.90
C ALA A 93 -15.04 11.01 1.24
N GLU A 94 -15.86 11.02 2.30
CA GLU A 94 -16.62 12.19 2.76
C GLU A 94 -15.67 13.33 3.19
N HIS A 95 -14.52 12.99 3.79
CA HIS A 95 -13.47 13.96 4.15
C HIS A 95 -12.46 14.23 3.04
N ASN A 96 -12.74 13.79 1.81
CA ASN A 96 -11.88 13.99 0.63
C ASN A 96 -10.44 13.47 0.81
N GLN A 97 -10.27 12.40 1.58
CA GLN A 97 -8.97 11.75 1.80
C GLN A 97 -8.81 10.53 0.88
N PRO A 98 -7.58 10.26 0.36
CA PRO A 98 -7.35 9.19 -0.58
C PRO A 98 -7.48 7.79 0.04
N VAL A 99 -8.16 6.89 -0.67
CA VAL A 99 -8.25 5.47 -0.34
C VAL A 99 -7.59 4.63 -1.42
N ILE A 100 -6.77 3.67 -1.00
CA ILE A 100 -6.10 2.70 -1.86
C ILE A 100 -6.91 1.41 -1.85
N TYR A 101 -7.58 1.09 -2.96
CA TYR A 101 -8.30 -0.17 -3.10
C TYR A 101 -7.37 -1.24 -3.63
N THR A 102 -6.94 -2.15 -2.75
CA THR A 102 -5.91 -3.15 -3.04
C THR A 102 -6.44 -4.56 -2.89
N PRO A 103 -6.77 -5.25 -3.98
CA PRO A 103 -7.03 -6.68 -3.93
C PRO A 103 -5.78 -7.46 -3.53
N PHE A 104 -5.95 -8.41 -2.62
CA PHE A 104 -4.93 -9.38 -2.27
C PHE A 104 -5.18 -10.68 -3.05
N THR A 105 -4.65 -10.74 -4.27
CA THR A 105 -5.02 -11.77 -5.25
C THR A 105 -3.88 -12.78 -5.40
N LEU A 106 -4.03 -13.94 -4.77
CA LEU A 106 -3.04 -15.02 -4.83
C LEU A 106 -3.42 -16.04 -5.92
N ALA A 107 -2.66 -16.06 -7.00
CA ALA A 107 -2.83 -17.01 -8.09
C ALA A 107 -2.66 -18.45 -7.58
N GLY A 108 -3.67 -19.28 -7.82
CA GLY A 108 -3.72 -20.68 -7.38
C GLY A 108 -4.36 -20.92 -6.01
N ALA A 109 -4.64 -19.85 -5.22
CA ALA A 109 -5.35 -19.99 -3.94
C ALA A 109 -6.66 -19.17 -3.90
N MET A 110 -6.59 -17.88 -4.22
CA MET A 110 -7.73 -16.95 -4.13
C MET A 110 -8.15 -16.42 -5.52
N ALA A 111 -7.42 -16.80 -6.55
CA ALA A 111 -7.61 -16.37 -7.92
C ALA A 111 -7.23 -17.49 -8.89
N PRO A 112 -7.59 -17.36 -10.20
CA PRO A 112 -7.09 -18.28 -11.22
C PRO A 112 -5.57 -18.42 -11.19
N ILE A 113 -5.08 -19.63 -11.50
CA ILE A 113 -3.65 -19.98 -11.38
C ILE A 113 -2.74 -19.20 -12.34
N THR A 114 -3.26 -18.68 -13.45
CA THR A 114 -2.47 -17.89 -14.39
C THR A 114 -2.38 -16.43 -13.95
N VAL A 115 -1.24 -15.81 -14.13
CA VAL A 115 -1.03 -14.38 -13.83
C VAL A 115 -2.08 -13.50 -14.55
N ALA A 116 -2.38 -13.78 -15.80
CA ALA A 116 -3.40 -13.06 -16.55
C ALA A 116 -4.81 -13.22 -15.93
N GLY A 117 -5.20 -14.42 -15.51
CA GLY A 117 -6.47 -14.68 -14.83
C GLY A 117 -6.56 -13.98 -13.48
N ALA A 118 -5.48 -14.03 -12.69
CA ALA A 118 -5.40 -13.32 -11.42
C ALA A 118 -5.48 -11.79 -11.60
N LEU A 119 -4.87 -11.24 -12.65
CA LEU A 119 -4.96 -9.82 -12.99
C LEU A 119 -6.37 -9.40 -13.42
N VAL A 120 -7.12 -10.25 -14.11
CA VAL A 120 -8.54 -9.98 -14.43
C VAL A 120 -9.37 -9.81 -13.16
N GLN A 121 -9.18 -10.71 -12.19
CA GLN A 121 -9.86 -10.64 -10.89
C GLN A 121 -9.40 -9.40 -10.09
N GLN A 122 -8.09 -9.18 -9.95
CA GLN A 122 -7.55 -7.99 -9.30
C GLN A 122 -8.17 -6.71 -9.89
N ASN A 123 -8.22 -6.64 -11.21
CA ASN A 123 -8.75 -5.47 -11.90
C ASN A 123 -10.23 -5.26 -11.60
N ALA A 124 -11.03 -6.31 -11.61
CA ALA A 124 -12.46 -6.23 -11.28
C ALA A 124 -12.68 -5.74 -9.85
N GLU A 125 -11.96 -6.31 -8.89
CA GLU A 125 -12.03 -5.93 -7.48
C GLU A 125 -11.58 -4.49 -7.25
N ALA A 126 -10.42 -4.08 -7.79
CA ALA A 126 -9.93 -2.72 -7.65
C ALA A 126 -10.89 -1.68 -8.25
N LEU A 127 -11.42 -1.94 -9.46
CA LEU A 127 -12.39 -1.04 -10.11
C LEU A 127 -13.71 -0.97 -9.34
N ALA A 128 -14.16 -2.06 -8.72
CA ALA A 128 -15.35 -2.04 -7.87
C ALA A 128 -15.14 -1.13 -6.65
N GLY A 129 -13.99 -1.19 -6.00
CA GLY A 129 -13.64 -0.28 -4.90
C GLY A 129 -13.57 1.18 -5.33
N LEU A 130 -12.91 1.47 -6.46
CA LEU A 130 -12.85 2.81 -7.02
C LEU A 130 -14.25 3.35 -7.37
N ALA A 131 -15.10 2.53 -7.98
CA ALA A 131 -16.48 2.92 -8.29
C ALA A 131 -17.30 3.19 -7.03
N PHE A 132 -17.18 2.32 -6.03
CA PHE A 132 -17.81 2.54 -4.71
C PHE A 132 -17.40 3.89 -4.12
N HIS A 133 -16.11 4.21 -4.09
CA HIS A 133 -15.59 5.47 -3.58
C HIS A 133 -16.20 6.69 -4.28
N GLN A 134 -16.31 6.63 -5.61
CA GLN A 134 -16.92 7.69 -6.40
C GLN A 134 -18.45 7.78 -6.23
N CYS A 135 -19.11 6.70 -5.81
CA CYS A 135 -20.54 6.73 -5.44
C CYS A 135 -20.76 7.41 -4.09
N VAL A 136 -19.81 7.30 -3.15
CA VAL A 136 -19.87 7.99 -1.85
C VAL A 136 -19.65 9.49 -2.04
N ASN A 137 -18.51 9.86 -2.65
CA ASN A 137 -18.20 11.26 -2.92
C ASN A 137 -17.53 11.38 -4.31
N LYS A 138 -18.27 11.96 -5.25
CA LYS A 138 -17.80 12.15 -6.62
C LYS A 138 -16.60 13.11 -6.68
N GLY A 139 -15.49 12.63 -7.17
CA GLY A 139 -14.25 13.39 -7.29
C GLY A 139 -13.28 13.17 -6.13
N ALA A 140 -13.68 12.49 -5.06
CA ALA A 140 -12.77 12.14 -3.98
C ALA A 140 -11.57 11.32 -4.50
N PRO A 141 -10.35 11.58 -3.99
CA PRO A 141 -9.14 10.95 -4.47
C PRO A 141 -9.10 9.46 -4.13
N ALA A 142 -8.79 8.64 -5.12
CA ALA A 142 -8.68 7.18 -4.96
C ALA A 142 -7.49 6.64 -5.76
N ILE A 143 -6.91 5.55 -5.26
CA ILE A 143 -5.69 4.95 -5.80
C ILE A 143 -5.97 3.49 -6.16
N TYR A 144 -5.58 3.09 -7.38
CA TYR A 144 -5.62 1.70 -7.81
C TYR A 144 -4.50 0.92 -7.11
N GLY A 145 -4.87 -0.10 -6.33
CA GLY A 145 -3.92 -0.95 -5.62
C GLY A 145 -3.61 -2.23 -6.38
N SER A 146 -2.35 -2.64 -6.39
CA SER A 146 -1.87 -3.91 -6.91
C SER A 146 -1.17 -4.70 -5.82
N PHE A 147 -1.61 -5.94 -5.62
CA PHE A 147 -0.96 -6.88 -4.70
C PHE A 147 -1.18 -8.33 -5.14
N THR A 148 -1.07 -8.58 -6.44
CA THR A 148 -1.19 -9.93 -7.02
C THR A 148 0.14 -10.65 -6.99
N SER A 149 0.16 -11.86 -6.48
CA SER A 149 1.29 -12.79 -6.49
C SER A 149 0.81 -14.21 -6.76
N ASN A 150 1.75 -15.14 -6.81
CA ASN A 150 1.47 -16.57 -6.79
C ASN A 150 1.59 -17.12 -5.36
N VAL A 151 1.20 -18.37 -5.20
CA VAL A 151 1.33 -19.15 -3.97
C VAL A 151 2.43 -20.19 -4.17
N ASP A 152 3.28 -20.37 -3.15
CA ASP A 152 4.12 -21.57 -3.08
C ASP A 152 3.22 -22.79 -2.84
N MET A 153 3.15 -23.67 -3.82
CA MET A 153 2.26 -24.84 -3.79
C MET A 153 2.64 -25.87 -2.72
N LYS A 154 3.82 -25.76 -2.10
CA LYS A 154 4.26 -26.67 -1.03
C LYS A 154 3.82 -26.18 0.34
N SER A 155 4.03 -24.90 0.62
CA SER A 155 3.74 -24.30 1.93
C SER A 155 2.37 -23.63 2.00
N GLY A 156 1.78 -23.26 0.86
CA GLY A 156 0.57 -22.44 0.78
C GLY A 156 0.81 -20.95 1.06
N SER A 157 2.06 -20.55 1.27
CA SER A 157 2.43 -19.17 1.58
C SER A 157 2.50 -18.30 0.33
N PRO A 158 2.20 -16.99 0.44
CA PRO A 158 2.40 -16.07 -0.66
C PRO A 158 3.87 -15.99 -1.07
N ALA A 159 4.14 -16.08 -2.37
CA ALA A 159 5.49 -16.01 -2.93
C ALA A 159 5.75 -14.60 -3.49
N PHE A 160 6.24 -13.69 -2.66
CA PHE A 160 6.59 -12.33 -3.05
C PHE A 160 8.03 -12.22 -3.55
N GLY A 161 8.30 -11.18 -4.35
CA GLY A 161 9.63 -11.00 -4.97
C GLY A 161 9.92 -11.97 -6.12
N THR A 162 8.92 -12.75 -6.54
CA THR A 162 9.00 -13.72 -7.64
C THR A 162 8.80 -13.07 -9.01
N PRO A 163 9.15 -13.77 -10.11
CA PRO A 163 8.85 -13.28 -11.46
C PRO A 163 7.37 -12.98 -11.69
N GLU A 164 6.47 -13.80 -11.15
CA GLU A 164 5.02 -13.62 -11.27
C GLU A 164 4.55 -12.35 -10.58
N TYR A 165 5.03 -12.08 -9.36
CA TYR A 165 4.76 -10.82 -8.65
C TYR A 165 5.26 -9.61 -9.45
N THR A 166 6.47 -9.70 -9.98
CA THR A 166 7.09 -8.66 -10.82
C THR A 166 6.26 -8.38 -12.07
N GLN A 167 5.88 -9.43 -12.80
CA GLN A 167 5.04 -9.32 -14.00
C GLN A 167 3.66 -8.72 -13.69
N ALA A 168 3.02 -9.17 -12.61
CA ALA A 168 1.72 -8.65 -12.18
C ALA A 168 1.79 -7.16 -11.82
N THR A 169 2.84 -6.73 -11.13
CA THR A 169 3.04 -5.32 -10.77
C THR A 169 3.23 -4.44 -12.01
N ILE A 170 4.06 -4.86 -12.97
CA ILE A 170 4.30 -4.12 -14.23
C ILE A 170 3.00 -4.03 -15.06
N ALA A 171 2.26 -5.13 -15.18
CA ALA A 171 0.99 -5.17 -15.90
C ALA A 171 -0.07 -4.28 -15.22
N SER A 172 -0.11 -4.26 -13.88
CA SER A 172 -0.98 -3.36 -13.11
C SER A 172 -0.67 -1.89 -13.40
N GLY A 173 0.60 -1.56 -13.62
CA GLY A 173 1.01 -0.22 -14.07
C GLY A 173 0.41 0.16 -15.42
N GLN A 174 0.34 -0.78 -16.36
CA GLN A 174 -0.32 -0.56 -17.64
C GLN A 174 -1.83 -0.33 -17.49
N LEU A 175 -2.49 -1.11 -16.61
CA LEU A 175 -3.92 -0.95 -16.31
C LEU A 175 -4.21 0.41 -15.67
N ALA A 176 -3.46 0.80 -14.65
CA ALA A 176 -3.64 2.08 -13.96
C ALA A 176 -3.49 3.27 -14.93
N ARG A 177 -2.49 3.24 -15.82
CA ARG A 177 -2.31 4.26 -16.87
C ARG A 177 -3.46 4.27 -17.88
N LYS A 178 -4.00 3.11 -18.25
CA LYS A 178 -5.18 3.01 -19.10
C LYS A 178 -6.40 3.70 -18.47
N TYR A 179 -6.58 3.55 -17.15
CA TYR A 179 -7.68 4.17 -16.40
C TYR A 179 -7.36 5.61 -15.96
N LYS A 180 -6.12 6.07 -16.13
CA LYS A 180 -5.65 7.40 -15.70
C LYS A 180 -5.80 7.61 -14.20
N VAL A 181 -5.51 6.60 -13.42
CA VAL A 181 -5.50 6.63 -11.95
C VAL A 181 -4.10 6.35 -11.43
N PRO A 182 -3.73 6.89 -10.25
CA PRO A 182 -2.47 6.55 -9.62
C PRO A 182 -2.43 5.08 -9.22
N LEU A 183 -1.22 4.50 -9.23
CA LEU A 183 -0.97 3.11 -8.85
C LEU A 183 -0.23 3.03 -7.52
N ARG A 184 -0.71 2.16 -6.64
CA ARG A 184 0.02 1.66 -5.48
C ARG A 184 0.51 0.24 -5.73
N ALA A 185 1.79 -0.03 -5.43
CA ALA A 185 2.34 -1.38 -5.30
C ALA A 185 3.23 -1.47 -4.05
N SER A 186 4.03 -2.52 -3.91
CA SER A 186 4.75 -2.80 -2.67
C SER A 186 6.17 -3.29 -2.90
N ASN A 187 7.07 -2.95 -1.98
CA ASN A 187 8.31 -3.66 -1.77
C ASN A 187 8.01 -4.89 -0.91
N ALA A 188 7.64 -6.00 -1.56
CA ALA A 188 7.22 -7.23 -0.89
C ALA A 188 8.25 -8.34 -1.10
N ASN A 189 8.51 -9.11 -0.03
CA ASN A 189 9.35 -10.29 -0.05
C ASN A 189 8.77 -11.41 0.81
N ALA A 190 9.16 -12.63 0.58
CA ALA A 190 8.70 -13.82 1.29
C ALA A 190 9.75 -14.35 2.28
N SER A 191 10.99 -13.88 2.22
CA SER A 191 12.06 -14.33 3.12
C SER A 191 11.68 -14.19 4.59
N ASN A 192 12.11 -15.16 5.39
CA ASN A 192 11.86 -15.22 6.82
C ASN A 192 12.95 -14.54 7.65
N ALA A 193 14.00 -14.04 7.01
CA ALA A 193 15.13 -13.39 7.67
C ALA A 193 15.63 -12.20 6.85
N PRO A 194 16.31 -11.21 7.47
CA PRO A 194 16.98 -10.13 6.76
C PRO A 194 18.31 -10.61 6.14
N ASP A 195 18.24 -11.54 5.19
CA ASP A 195 19.32 -12.22 4.52
C ASP A 195 19.39 -11.85 3.02
N GLU A 196 20.26 -12.56 2.28
CA GLU A 196 20.43 -12.36 0.84
C GLU A 196 19.13 -12.57 0.07
N GLN A 197 18.28 -13.53 0.50
CA GLN A 197 16.99 -13.77 -0.12
C GLN A 197 16.09 -12.56 0.03
N SER A 198 16.00 -11.97 1.23
CA SER A 198 15.18 -10.79 1.48
C SER A 198 15.62 -9.59 0.62
N VAL A 199 16.93 -9.47 0.36
CA VAL A 199 17.50 -8.40 -0.46
C VAL A 199 17.15 -8.58 -1.93
N TYR A 200 17.37 -9.76 -2.53
CA TYR A 200 17.08 -9.92 -3.96
C TYR A 200 15.56 -9.90 -4.26
N GLU A 201 14.72 -10.44 -3.37
CA GLU A 201 13.27 -10.38 -3.53
C GLU A 201 12.76 -8.92 -3.46
N SER A 202 13.29 -8.12 -2.52
CA SER A 202 13.00 -6.69 -2.45
C SER A 202 13.52 -5.93 -3.67
N GLN A 203 14.72 -6.25 -4.17
CA GLN A 203 15.23 -5.67 -5.40
C GLN A 203 14.29 -5.95 -6.58
N MET A 204 13.83 -7.19 -6.75
CA MET A 204 12.88 -7.55 -7.81
C MET A 204 11.56 -6.77 -7.66
N SER A 205 11.06 -6.63 -6.44
CA SER A 205 9.84 -5.86 -6.16
C SER A 205 9.98 -4.37 -6.43
N LEU A 206 11.11 -3.77 -6.05
CA LEU A 206 11.41 -2.35 -6.33
C LEU A 206 11.58 -2.09 -7.83
N TRP A 207 12.31 -2.96 -8.55
CA TRP A 207 12.40 -2.85 -10.01
C TRP A 207 11.04 -2.97 -10.68
N ALA A 208 10.17 -3.87 -10.19
CA ALA A 208 8.81 -3.98 -10.69
C ALA A 208 8.03 -2.67 -10.49
N CYS A 209 8.19 -2.01 -9.34
CA CYS A 209 7.59 -0.71 -9.05
C CYS A 209 8.10 0.37 -10.02
N LEU A 210 9.40 0.45 -10.26
CA LEU A 210 9.99 1.42 -11.19
C LEU A 210 9.52 1.18 -12.64
N LEU A 211 9.62 -0.04 -13.13
CA LEU A 211 9.19 -0.41 -14.48
C LEU A 211 7.67 -0.28 -14.67
N GLY A 212 6.90 -0.55 -13.63
CA GLY A 212 5.46 -0.35 -13.59
C GLY A 212 5.04 1.11 -13.50
N GLN A 213 5.97 2.04 -13.23
CA GLN A 213 5.72 3.46 -12.97
C GLN A 213 4.72 3.66 -11.81
N VAL A 214 4.99 2.99 -10.71
CA VAL A 214 4.20 3.04 -9.48
C VAL A 214 4.31 4.42 -8.84
N ASN A 215 3.17 5.01 -8.47
CA ASN A 215 3.12 6.33 -7.85
C ASN A 215 3.34 6.27 -6.33
N PHE A 216 2.96 5.14 -5.71
CA PHE A 216 2.99 4.98 -4.26
C PHE A 216 3.49 3.57 -3.91
N ILE A 217 4.65 3.47 -3.26
CA ILE A 217 5.24 2.20 -2.83
C ILE A 217 4.97 2.02 -1.35
N LEU A 218 4.10 1.06 -1.02
CA LEU A 218 3.87 0.63 0.36
C LEU A 218 4.89 -0.42 0.77
N HIS A 219 5.07 -0.64 2.07
CA HIS A 219 6.04 -1.57 2.64
C HIS A 219 7.48 -1.26 2.19
N GLY A 220 7.81 0.02 2.05
CA GLY A 220 9.10 0.48 1.54
C GLY A 220 10.30 0.02 2.37
N HIS A 221 10.11 -0.25 3.67
CA HIS A 221 11.17 -0.61 4.61
C HIS A 221 10.69 -1.64 5.64
N GLY A 222 11.53 -2.64 5.91
CA GLY A 222 11.40 -3.52 7.08
C GLY A 222 10.40 -4.68 6.98
N TRP A 223 9.76 -4.88 5.85
CA TRP A 223 8.74 -5.91 5.66
C TRP A 223 9.38 -7.26 5.30
N ILE A 224 9.08 -8.32 6.07
CA ILE A 224 9.53 -9.70 5.86
C ILE A 224 8.41 -10.71 6.16
N GLU A 225 8.65 -11.98 5.91
CA GLU A 225 7.72 -13.11 6.12
C GLU A 225 6.35 -12.92 5.46
N GLY A 226 6.32 -12.38 4.25
CA GLY A 226 5.05 -12.12 3.59
C GLY A 226 4.15 -11.12 4.34
N GLY A 227 4.70 -10.30 5.23
CA GLY A 227 3.99 -9.30 6.04
C GLY A 227 3.63 -9.73 7.45
N LEU A 228 4.10 -10.88 7.89
CA LEU A 228 3.87 -11.35 9.26
C LEU A 228 4.81 -10.70 10.26
N CYS A 229 5.98 -10.25 9.83
CA CYS A 229 7.00 -9.64 10.67
C CYS A 229 7.54 -8.33 10.10
N ALA A 230 8.05 -7.49 11.00
CA ALA A 230 8.91 -6.34 10.72
C ALA A 230 10.29 -6.58 11.32
N SER A 231 11.36 -6.20 10.59
CA SER A 231 12.74 -6.30 11.06
C SER A 231 13.41 -4.94 11.01
N TYR A 232 14.06 -4.54 12.11
CA TYR A 232 14.85 -3.31 12.16
C TYR A 232 16.07 -3.37 11.24
N GLU A 233 16.72 -4.53 11.15
CA GLU A 233 17.84 -4.76 10.23
C GLU A 233 17.39 -4.59 8.78
N LYS A 234 16.21 -5.12 8.46
CA LYS A 234 15.62 -4.98 7.12
C LYS A 234 15.25 -3.52 6.81
N VAL A 235 14.86 -2.73 7.80
CA VAL A 235 14.64 -1.27 7.60
C VAL A 235 15.90 -0.60 7.07
N ILE A 236 17.06 -0.93 7.63
CA ILE A 236 18.35 -0.36 7.20
C ILE A 236 18.73 -0.83 5.80
N LEU A 237 18.58 -2.13 5.51
CA LEU A 237 18.85 -2.69 4.18
C LEU A 237 17.94 -2.06 3.11
N ASP A 238 16.65 -1.92 3.40
CA ASP A 238 15.69 -1.32 2.48
C ASP A 238 15.94 0.18 2.27
N ALA A 239 16.37 0.89 3.31
CA ALA A 239 16.75 2.29 3.20
C ALA A 239 17.91 2.49 2.22
N GLU A 240 18.96 1.65 2.32
CA GLU A 240 20.08 1.64 1.38
C GLU A 240 19.62 1.34 -0.05
N MET A 241 18.79 0.31 -0.24
CA MET A 241 18.24 -0.02 -1.57
C MET A 241 17.42 1.12 -2.16
N ASN A 242 16.59 1.78 -1.36
CA ASN A 242 15.79 2.93 -1.82
C ASN A 242 16.67 4.10 -2.22
N GLN A 243 17.76 4.38 -1.47
CA GLN A 243 18.75 5.40 -1.84
C GLN A 243 19.47 5.07 -3.15
N MET A 244 19.83 3.81 -3.38
CA MET A 244 20.40 3.37 -4.65
C MET A 244 19.43 3.59 -5.82
N MET A 245 18.13 3.24 -5.63
CA MET A 245 17.12 3.48 -6.66
C MET A 245 16.89 4.96 -6.92
N GLU A 246 16.90 5.79 -5.88
CA GLU A 246 16.79 7.24 -6.02
C GLU A 246 17.98 7.82 -6.81
N ALA A 247 19.19 7.41 -6.48
CA ALA A 247 20.39 7.83 -7.21
C ALA A 247 20.35 7.38 -8.69
N PHE A 248 19.89 6.16 -8.94
CA PHE A 248 19.72 5.63 -10.31
C PHE A 248 18.72 6.47 -11.14
N LEU A 249 17.67 6.99 -10.52
CA LEU A 249 16.64 7.78 -11.21
C LEU A 249 17.06 9.23 -11.48
N GLN A 250 18.20 9.69 -10.93
CA GLN A 250 18.69 11.03 -11.25
C GLN A 250 19.15 11.08 -12.72
N PRO A 251 18.77 12.14 -13.46
CA PRO A 251 19.21 12.27 -14.84
C PRO A 251 20.72 12.46 -14.94
N VAL A 252 21.31 11.86 -15.96
CA VAL A 252 22.73 12.09 -16.27
C VAL A 252 22.93 13.54 -16.66
N GLN A 253 23.83 14.23 -15.95
CA GLN A 253 24.16 15.63 -16.25
C GLN A 253 25.01 15.68 -17.51
N VAL A 254 24.50 16.34 -18.54
CA VAL A 254 25.24 16.62 -19.78
C VAL A 254 25.58 18.12 -19.77
N ASN A 255 26.80 18.43 -19.37
CA ASN A 255 27.31 19.80 -19.40
C ASN A 255 27.95 20.08 -20.77
N LYS A 256 27.74 21.29 -21.31
CA LYS A 256 28.43 21.79 -22.49
C LYS A 256 29.85 22.18 -22.14
#